data_15f97d0eca862e3c5780f65ff7afbb11
#
_entry.id   15f97d0eca862e3c5780f65ff7afbb11
#
_cell.length_a   1.000
_cell.length_b   1.000
_cell.length_c   1.000
_cell.angle_alpha   90.00
_cell.angle_beta   90.00
_cell.angle_gamma   90.00
#
_symmetry.space_group_name_H-M   'P 1'
#
loop_
_entity.id
_entity.type
_entity.pdbx_description
1 polymer ?
#
loop_
_entity_poly.entity_id
_entity_poly.type
_entity_poly.pdbx_seq_one_letter_code
_entity_poly.pdbx_strand_id
1 'polypeptide(L)'
;MGKAGKVLGQILTSYGISQGKLAEELGIARSNVHRWVSEIRDPNSETVQGIITAIKAINPDAADEFINLYASDLALGEDSVTDANSGVWINPVSGGFERLPETDGLNVAAFSRLFDKTTNSYKYVFFLSLLDILRRRNFDADSPISFRELVIETLVNAWYPHTYFKLSFGIQDKIAIKLDSLELNLDKPVFDESEKDSLREEISKRNLDNLLMGKDSLMRYVPFRLITPFLSQQLKFYKSQNRGTTRNDDLENELIMLLAEQHFDTARPLYKFSGDSSNPYKSIHLCSEWASYIRINYSIVRGWVAWEWLQYMQSKNPSTPAISNKLFPQIGRSSLTSQTKYWQTVLEHTDEISCIYSNRPLRVDSKLSLDHYLPWSFVAHDQIWNLIPTFSDVNSSKSKIIPSSVYFDSFIRVHHLGLIVWKEKMSKDRTWNKFIDAYISDLRLNTKDDLTDFEKLSKAYSSTFQPLLSLATSLGFEAGWNYAKK
;
A
#
# COMPACT_ATOMS: atom_id res chain seq x y z
N MET A 1 21.56 23.46 -9.47
CA MET A 1 20.77 24.69 -9.62
C MET A 1 20.52 25.25 -8.24
N GLY A 2 20.80 26.52 -8.03
CA GLY A 2 20.82 27.12 -6.72
C GLY A 2 19.42 27.46 -6.17
N LYS A 3 19.09 26.93 -5.00
CA LYS A 3 17.76 27.07 -4.38
C LYS A 3 17.51 28.49 -3.83
N ALA A 4 18.51 29.12 -3.24
CA ALA A 4 18.36 30.43 -2.67
C ALA A 4 18.06 31.51 -3.72
N GLY A 5 18.66 31.42 -4.90
CA GLY A 5 18.40 32.33 -6.02
C GLY A 5 16.98 32.26 -6.54
N LYS A 6 16.40 31.06 -6.63
CA LYS A 6 15.01 30.83 -7.07
C LYS A 6 14.00 31.44 -6.08
N VAL A 7 14.15 31.13 -4.80
CA VAL A 7 13.28 31.69 -3.73
C VAL A 7 13.42 33.19 -3.69
N LEU A 8 14.64 33.72 -3.81
CA LEU A 8 14.88 35.16 -3.85
C LEU A 8 14.12 35.82 -5.01
N GLY A 9 14.16 35.24 -6.20
CA GLY A 9 13.42 35.75 -7.37
C GLY A 9 11.92 35.81 -7.13
N GLN A 10 11.35 34.79 -6.51
CA GLN A 10 9.92 34.74 -6.15
C GLN A 10 9.56 35.88 -5.16
N ILE A 11 10.30 36.01 -4.07
CA ILE A 11 10.03 37.04 -3.05
C ILE A 11 10.17 38.45 -3.62
N LEU A 12 11.21 38.73 -4.38
CA LEU A 12 11.39 40.04 -5.00
C LEU A 12 10.21 40.39 -5.91
N THR A 13 9.68 39.41 -6.65
CA THR A 13 8.52 39.60 -7.52
C THR A 13 7.23 39.79 -6.74
N SER A 14 6.95 38.94 -5.72
CA SER A 14 5.72 38.95 -4.94
C SER A 14 5.56 40.24 -4.13
N TYR A 15 6.66 40.78 -3.60
CA TYR A 15 6.64 41.99 -2.76
C TYR A 15 7.04 43.26 -3.53
N GLY A 16 7.24 43.19 -4.84
CA GLY A 16 7.61 44.36 -5.67
C GLY A 16 8.96 44.99 -5.31
N ILE A 17 9.89 44.21 -4.74
CA ILE A 17 11.23 44.67 -4.36
C ILE A 17 12.15 44.61 -5.57
N SER A 18 12.70 45.74 -5.98
CA SER A 18 13.64 45.76 -7.11
C SER A 18 14.99 45.17 -6.74
N GLN A 19 15.61 44.47 -7.71
CA GLN A 19 16.99 43.94 -7.54
C GLN A 19 17.99 45.04 -7.22
N GLY A 20 17.75 46.28 -7.67
CA GLY A 20 18.59 47.45 -7.34
C GLY A 20 18.49 47.82 -5.89
N LYS A 21 17.26 47.88 -5.32
CA LYS A 21 17.01 48.23 -3.92
C LYS A 21 17.64 47.20 -2.96
N LEU A 22 17.52 45.89 -3.32
CA LEU A 22 18.18 44.85 -2.53
C LEU A 22 19.71 44.94 -2.61
N ALA A 23 20.26 45.26 -3.80
CA ALA A 23 21.70 45.39 -3.98
C ALA A 23 22.27 46.58 -3.19
N GLU A 24 21.54 47.69 -3.12
CA GLU A 24 21.87 48.88 -2.35
C GLU A 24 21.91 48.55 -0.84
N GLU A 25 20.91 47.88 -0.32
CA GLU A 25 20.84 47.48 1.08
C GLU A 25 21.93 46.46 1.47
N LEU A 26 22.33 45.59 0.54
CA LEU A 26 23.43 44.64 0.70
C LEU A 26 24.82 45.29 0.52
N GLY A 27 24.92 46.50 0.01
CA GLY A 27 26.19 47.15 -0.32
C GLY A 27 26.98 46.49 -1.46
N ILE A 28 26.27 45.87 -2.41
CA ILE A 28 26.89 45.12 -3.52
C ILE A 28 26.40 45.61 -4.88
N ALA A 29 27.12 45.22 -5.97
CA ALA A 29 26.67 45.52 -7.33
C ALA A 29 25.39 44.78 -7.70
N ARG A 30 24.42 45.45 -8.37
CA ARG A 30 23.15 44.88 -8.85
C ARG A 30 23.35 43.60 -9.70
N SER A 31 24.47 43.53 -10.39
CA SER A 31 24.82 42.33 -11.22
C SER A 31 24.99 41.06 -10.40
N ASN A 32 25.32 41.14 -9.09
CA ASN A 32 25.40 39.99 -8.21
C ASN A 32 24.00 39.47 -7.88
N VAL A 33 23.06 40.35 -7.51
CA VAL A 33 21.65 39.99 -7.26
C VAL A 33 21.02 39.42 -8.53
N HIS A 34 21.32 40.00 -9.70
CA HIS A 34 20.84 39.49 -10.98
C HIS A 34 21.34 38.05 -11.25
N ARG A 35 22.61 37.74 -10.98
CA ARG A 35 23.17 36.40 -11.17
C ARG A 35 22.52 35.37 -10.24
N TRP A 36 22.12 35.77 -9.03
CA TRP A 36 21.40 34.89 -8.09
C TRP A 36 19.98 34.60 -8.56
N VAL A 37 19.23 35.64 -8.89
CA VAL A 37 17.84 35.53 -9.38
C VAL A 37 17.74 34.80 -10.73
N SER A 38 18.75 34.96 -11.60
CA SER A 38 18.83 34.27 -12.87
C SER A 38 19.48 32.86 -12.78
N GLU A 39 19.70 32.37 -11.56
CA GLU A 39 20.26 31.04 -11.25
C GLU A 39 21.63 30.75 -11.90
N ILE A 40 22.36 31.81 -12.32
CA ILE A 40 23.73 31.70 -12.90
C ILE A 40 24.74 31.34 -11.82
N ARG A 41 24.49 31.82 -10.58
CA ARG A 41 25.32 31.55 -9.39
C ARG A 41 24.44 31.60 -8.15
N ASP A 42 24.60 30.62 -7.25
CA ASP A 42 23.88 30.62 -5.98
C ASP A 42 24.63 31.40 -4.88
N PRO A 43 23.93 32.15 -4.03
CA PRO A 43 24.53 32.77 -2.85
C PRO A 43 24.99 31.69 -1.84
N ASN A 44 26.17 31.89 -1.23
CA ASN A 44 26.61 31.02 -0.15
C ASN A 44 25.82 31.31 1.14
N SER A 45 26.00 30.49 2.19
CA SER A 45 25.27 30.58 3.46
C SER A 45 25.42 31.93 4.16
N GLU A 46 26.59 32.54 4.11
CA GLU A 46 26.84 33.89 4.68
C GLU A 46 26.09 34.97 3.88
N THR A 47 26.10 34.84 2.56
CA THR A 47 25.37 35.74 1.67
C THR A 47 23.86 35.62 1.87
N VAL A 48 23.31 34.40 2.13
CA VAL A 48 21.89 34.20 2.43
C VAL A 48 21.48 34.89 3.71
N GLN A 49 22.31 34.87 4.76
CA GLN A 49 22.06 35.63 5.98
C GLN A 49 22.03 37.15 5.73
N GLY A 50 22.95 37.65 4.89
CA GLY A 50 22.94 39.05 4.45
C GLY A 50 21.66 39.40 3.67
N ILE A 51 21.22 38.54 2.77
CA ILE A 51 19.97 38.69 2.00
C ILE A 51 18.76 38.78 2.95
N ILE A 52 18.65 37.89 3.92
CA ILE A 52 17.57 37.92 4.92
C ILE A 52 17.56 39.23 5.67
N THR A 53 18.72 39.70 6.14
CA THR A 53 18.84 40.95 6.88
C THR A 53 18.44 42.15 6.01
N ALA A 54 18.89 42.21 4.78
CA ALA A 54 18.57 43.27 3.84
C ALA A 54 17.07 43.25 3.42
N ILE A 55 16.49 42.11 3.17
CA ILE A 55 15.04 41.99 2.90
C ILE A 55 14.23 42.43 4.13
N LYS A 56 14.66 42.06 5.33
CA LYS A 56 13.99 42.46 6.60
C LYS A 56 14.02 43.97 6.81
N ALA A 57 15.10 44.64 6.41
CA ALA A 57 15.18 46.09 6.46
C ALA A 57 14.25 46.79 5.44
N ILE A 58 13.99 46.13 4.29
CA ILE A 58 13.12 46.67 3.24
C ILE A 58 11.64 46.35 3.52
N ASN A 59 11.34 45.10 3.90
CA ASN A 59 10.01 44.60 4.20
C ASN A 59 10.11 43.37 5.12
N PRO A 60 9.69 43.43 6.39
CA PRO A 60 9.75 42.35 7.35
C PRO A 60 8.97 41.11 6.92
N ASP A 61 7.75 41.26 6.34
CA ASP A 61 6.90 40.16 5.92
C ASP A 61 7.53 39.38 4.75
N ALA A 62 8.22 40.09 3.83
CA ALA A 62 8.98 39.49 2.76
C ALA A 62 10.16 38.64 3.26
N ALA A 63 10.81 39.06 4.35
CA ALA A 63 11.90 38.33 4.98
C ALA A 63 11.41 37.05 5.66
N ASP A 64 10.27 37.11 6.37
CA ASP A 64 9.67 35.95 7.02
C ASP A 64 9.20 34.91 5.97
N GLU A 65 8.62 35.36 4.87
CA GLU A 65 8.24 34.47 3.77
C GLU A 65 9.47 33.89 3.06
N PHE A 66 10.53 34.68 2.85
CA PHE A 66 11.79 34.16 2.31
C PHE A 66 12.39 33.07 3.19
N ILE A 67 12.41 33.28 4.51
CA ILE A 67 12.91 32.28 5.49
C ILE A 67 12.08 31.03 5.42
N ASN A 68 10.76 31.15 5.42
CA ASN A 68 9.85 30.00 5.36
C ASN A 68 10.01 29.18 4.07
N LEU A 69 10.06 29.83 2.92
CA LEU A 69 10.24 29.17 1.63
C LEU A 69 11.64 28.57 1.49
N TYR A 70 12.68 29.30 1.93
CA TYR A 70 14.06 28.81 1.87
C TYR A 70 14.30 27.66 2.86
N ALA A 71 13.73 27.72 4.08
CA ALA A 71 13.83 26.67 5.08
C ALA A 71 12.99 25.44 4.71
N SER A 72 11.81 25.62 4.13
CA SER A 72 11.01 24.50 3.62
C SER A 72 11.71 23.80 2.47
N ASP A 73 12.38 24.54 1.61
CA ASP A 73 13.15 23.99 0.47
C ASP A 73 14.50 23.38 0.92
N LEU A 74 15.10 23.83 2.02
CA LEU A 74 16.25 23.19 2.67
C LEU A 74 15.85 21.90 3.39
N ALA A 75 14.70 21.86 4.03
CA ALA A 75 14.15 20.64 4.63
C ALA A 75 13.83 19.57 3.56
N LEU A 76 13.52 20.00 2.34
CA LEU A 76 13.34 19.11 1.17
C LEU A 76 14.67 18.75 0.48
N GLY A 77 15.76 19.47 0.75
CA GLY A 77 17.01 19.40 -0.04
C GLY A 77 18.15 18.58 0.55
N GLU A 78 18.17 18.31 1.85
CA GLU A 78 19.27 17.54 2.46
C GLU A 78 19.00 16.03 2.57
N ASP A 79 17.77 15.56 2.33
CA ASP A 79 17.41 14.14 2.39
C ASP A 79 17.07 13.53 1.00
N SER A 80 17.32 14.21 -0.11
CA SER A 80 16.96 13.72 -1.43
C SER A 80 18.10 13.09 -2.25
N VAL A 81 19.27 12.86 -1.66
CA VAL A 81 20.26 11.96 -2.24
C VAL A 81 19.96 10.57 -1.70
N THR A 82 19.08 9.87 -2.39
CA THR A 82 18.88 8.45 -2.19
C THR A 82 20.18 7.74 -2.52
N ASP A 83 20.84 7.22 -1.52
CA ASP A 83 21.71 6.09 -1.70
C ASP A 83 20.83 4.95 -2.22
N ALA A 84 20.92 4.63 -3.52
CA ALA A 84 20.16 3.57 -4.18
C ALA A 84 20.34 2.20 -3.51
N ASN A 85 21.29 2.08 -2.59
CA ASN A 85 21.60 0.89 -1.82
C ASN A 85 20.97 0.86 -0.42
N SER A 86 20.33 1.94 0.07
CA SER A 86 19.82 1.98 1.45
C SER A 86 18.48 1.25 1.64
N GLY A 87 17.77 0.89 0.58
CA GLY A 87 16.45 0.25 0.64
C GLY A 87 15.36 1.09 1.30
N VAL A 88 15.61 2.37 1.55
CA VAL A 88 14.64 3.31 2.11
C VAL A 88 13.69 3.75 1.00
N TRP A 89 12.41 3.40 1.13
CA TRP A 89 11.39 3.93 0.24
C TRP A 89 10.99 5.33 0.69
N ILE A 90 11.17 6.32 -0.18
CA ILE A 90 10.71 7.70 0.04
C ILE A 90 9.48 7.90 -0.84
N ASN A 91 8.35 8.25 -0.21
CA ASN A 91 7.14 8.57 -0.93
C ASN A 91 7.36 9.84 -1.77
N PRO A 92 7.36 9.77 -3.12
CA PRO A 92 7.59 10.94 -3.97
C PRO A 92 6.43 11.95 -3.95
N VAL A 93 5.29 11.62 -3.31
CA VAL A 93 4.07 12.43 -3.30
C VAL A 93 3.96 13.32 -2.05
N SER A 94 4.90 13.27 -1.10
CA SER A 94 4.87 14.11 0.11
C SER A 94 5.08 15.63 -0.13
N GLY A 95 4.98 16.08 -1.38
CA GLY A 95 5.01 17.47 -1.82
C GLY A 95 3.65 18.17 -1.72
N GLY A 96 3.20 18.49 -0.51
CA GLY A 96 2.39 19.69 -0.28
C GLY A 96 0.88 19.67 -0.55
N PHE A 97 0.29 18.62 -1.15
CA PHE A 97 -1.13 18.62 -1.54
C PHE A 97 -2.03 17.66 -0.74
N GLU A 98 -1.47 16.74 0.03
CA GLU A 98 -2.24 15.76 0.80
C GLU A 98 -2.18 16.06 2.30
N ARG A 99 -2.80 17.15 2.71
CA ARG A 99 -2.94 17.45 4.14
C ARG A 99 -4.18 16.74 4.69
N LEU A 100 -3.98 15.99 5.77
CA LEU A 100 -5.08 15.51 6.59
C LEU A 100 -5.86 16.71 7.16
N PRO A 101 -7.17 16.55 7.45
CA PRO A 101 -7.98 17.64 7.99
C PRO A 101 -7.35 18.26 9.22
N GLU A 102 -7.15 19.57 9.20
CA GLU A 102 -6.60 20.32 10.35
C GLU A 102 -7.62 20.37 11.49
N THR A 103 -7.12 20.43 12.71
CA THR A 103 -7.93 20.61 13.93
C THR A 103 -7.13 21.36 14.99
N ASP A 104 -7.82 22.16 15.78
CA ASP A 104 -7.18 22.91 16.85
C ASP A 104 -6.63 21.99 17.95
N GLY A 105 -5.48 22.34 18.47
CA GLY A 105 -4.86 21.68 19.62
C GLY A 105 -4.16 20.34 19.32
N LEU A 106 -4.16 19.86 18.07
CA LEU A 106 -3.42 18.67 17.63
C LEU A 106 -2.40 19.01 16.54
N ASN A 107 -1.23 18.40 16.61
CA ASN A 107 -0.19 18.55 15.58
C ASN A 107 -0.44 17.61 14.40
N VAL A 108 -1.41 17.95 13.53
CA VAL A 108 -1.76 17.17 12.34
C VAL A 108 -0.58 17.07 11.38
N ALA A 109 0.29 18.08 11.32
CA ALA A 109 1.51 18.04 10.51
C ALA A 109 2.49 16.96 10.99
N ALA A 110 2.60 16.72 12.32
CA ALA A 110 3.38 15.59 12.84
C ALA A 110 2.70 14.25 12.56
N PHE A 111 1.36 14.20 12.61
CA PHE A 111 0.59 13.00 12.30
C PHE A 111 0.76 12.59 10.82
N SER A 112 0.71 13.51 9.87
CA SER A 112 0.92 13.21 8.45
C SER A 112 2.33 12.70 8.13
N ARG A 113 3.31 12.90 9.02
CA ARG A 113 4.69 12.42 8.86
C ARG A 113 4.98 11.07 9.50
N LEU A 114 3.96 10.31 9.91
CA LEU A 114 4.15 8.98 10.53
C LEU A 114 4.94 8.03 9.63
N PHE A 115 4.81 8.17 8.33
CA PHE A 115 5.39 7.27 7.32
C PHE A 115 6.59 7.83 6.55
N ASP A 116 7.04 9.08 6.81
CA ASP A 116 8.13 9.73 6.07
C ASP A 116 9.43 8.89 6.01
N LYS A 117 9.73 8.14 7.06
CA LYS A 117 10.92 7.27 7.14
C LYS A 117 10.50 5.83 7.36
N THR A 118 10.18 5.14 6.26
CA THR A 118 9.71 3.75 6.31
C THR A 118 10.58 2.85 5.45
N THR A 119 11.22 1.85 6.07
CA THR A 119 12.06 0.84 5.40
C THR A 119 11.30 -0.46 5.14
N ASN A 120 10.31 -0.77 5.97
CA ASN A 120 9.55 -2.02 5.97
C ASN A 120 8.06 -1.75 6.12
N SER A 121 7.20 -2.74 5.87
CA SER A 121 5.74 -2.60 5.96
C SER A 121 5.21 -2.35 7.39
N TYR A 122 6.03 -2.58 8.42
CA TYR A 122 5.62 -2.59 9.83
C TYR A 122 4.80 -1.38 10.27
N LYS A 123 5.21 -0.15 9.92
CA LYS A 123 4.50 1.05 10.35
C LYS A 123 3.09 1.12 9.79
N TYR A 124 2.93 0.74 8.52
CA TYR A 124 1.62 0.76 7.86
C TYR A 124 0.69 -0.27 8.47
N VAL A 125 1.15 -1.52 8.59
CA VAL A 125 0.35 -2.61 9.13
C VAL A 125 0.03 -2.39 10.61
N PHE A 126 1.01 -1.92 11.40
CA PHE A 126 0.79 -1.56 12.81
C PHE A 126 -0.28 -0.47 12.96
N PHE A 127 -0.19 0.61 12.18
CA PHE A 127 -1.16 1.69 12.31
C PHE A 127 -2.55 1.30 11.79
N LEU A 128 -2.63 0.52 10.71
CA LEU A 128 -3.91 -0.10 10.28
C LEU A 128 -4.50 -0.97 11.38
N SER A 129 -3.65 -1.75 12.06
CA SER A 129 -4.07 -2.60 13.19
C SER A 129 -4.60 -1.78 14.36
N LEU A 130 -3.93 -0.67 14.68
CA LEU A 130 -4.41 0.28 15.68
C LEU A 130 -5.79 0.86 15.30
N LEU A 131 -5.98 1.26 14.04
CA LEU A 131 -7.26 1.76 13.54
C LEU A 131 -8.38 0.71 13.61
N ASP A 132 -8.08 -0.55 13.27
CA ASP A 132 -9.06 -1.64 13.33
C ASP A 132 -9.44 -1.98 14.78
N ILE A 133 -8.48 -1.97 15.73
CA ILE A 133 -8.74 -2.12 17.16
C ILE A 133 -9.61 -0.97 17.67
N LEU A 134 -9.28 0.27 17.37
CA LEU A 134 -10.04 1.44 17.76
C LEU A 134 -11.48 1.37 17.26
N ARG A 135 -11.68 1.00 16.00
CA ARG A 135 -13.02 0.84 15.44
C ARG A 135 -13.84 -0.21 16.19
N ARG A 136 -13.26 -1.37 16.51
CA ARG A 136 -13.93 -2.43 17.28
C ARG A 136 -14.28 -2.01 18.71
N ARG A 137 -13.42 -1.18 19.31
CA ARG A 137 -13.62 -0.60 20.64
C ARG A 137 -14.45 0.68 20.65
N ASN A 138 -15.10 1.01 19.51
CA ASN A 138 -15.87 2.24 19.36
C ASN A 138 -15.06 3.51 19.73
N PHE A 139 -13.76 3.50 19.41
CA PHE A 139 -12.79 4.57 19.68
C PHE A 139 -12.60 4.91 21.16
N ASP A 140 -12.78 3.92 22.05
CA ASP A 140 -12.44 4.04 23.45
C ASP A 140 -10.93 4.27 23.63
N ALA A 141 -10.57 5.39 24.24
CA ALA A 141 -9.19 5.77 24.55
C ALA A 141 -8.80 5.47 26.00
N ASP A 142 -9.77 5.21 26.87
CA ASP A 142 -9.54 5.03 28.32
C ASP A 142 -8.93 3.65 28.60
N SER A 143 -9.28 2.65 27.78
CA SER A 143 -8.78 1.29 27.93
C SER A 143 -7.44 1.12 27.19
N PRO A 144 -6.34 0.73 27.85
CA PRO A 144 -5.07 0.50 27.22
C PRO A 144 -5.14 -0.64 26.19
N ILE A 145 -4.37 -0.52 25.10
CA ILE A 145 -4.24 -1.52 24.05
C ILE A 145 -2.97 -2.30 24.30
N SER A 146 -3.07 -3.61 24.54
CA SER A 146 -1.91 -4.45 24.81
C SER A 146 -1.06 -4.70 23.55
N PHE A 147 0.24 -4.88 23.73
CA PHE A 147 1.13 -5.28 22.63
C PHE A 147 0.71 -6.62 22.03
N ARG A 148 0.16 -7.53 22.84
CA ARG A 148 -0.38 -8.80 22.36
C ARG A 148 -1.53 -8.58 21.37
N GLU A 149 -2.47 -7.70 21.70
CA GLU A 149 -3.57 -7.36 20.81
C GLU A 149 -3.10 -6.71 19.51
N LEU A 150 -2.14 -5.79 19.60
CA LEU A 150 -1.51 -5.17 18.42
C LEU A 150 -0.78 -6.18 17.53
N VAL A 151 -0.06 -7.15 18.11
CA VAL A 151 0.59 -8.24 17.36
C VAL A 151 -0.45 -9.11 16.67
N ILE A 152 -1.49 -9.54 17.37
CA ILE A 152 -2.56 -10.37 16.79
C ILE A 152 -3.18 -9.64 15.59
N GLU A 153 -3.57 -8.38 15.75
CA GLU A 153 -4.18 -7.62 14.67
C GLU A 153 -3.23 -7.36 13.50
N THR A 154 -1.93 -7.15 13.79
CA THR A 154 -0.87 -7.02 12.77
C THR A 154 -0.78 -8.29 11.93
N LEU A 155 -0.81 -9.46 12.56
CA LEU A 155 -0.76 -10.74 11.87
C LEU A 155 -2.04 -11.01 11.07
N VAL A 156 -3.21 -10.64 11.61
CA VAL A 156 -4.51 -10.73 10.90
C VAL A 156 -4.50 -9.89 9.64
N ASN A 157 -4.06 -8.63 9.73
CA ASN A 157 -4.01 -7.73 8.58
C ASN A 157 -2.98 -8.14 7.52
N ALA A 158 -1.91 -8.80 7.93
CA ALA A 158 -0.87 -9.29 7.04
C ALA A 158 -1.15 -10.69 6.46
N TRP A 159 -1.97 -11.51 7.13
CA TRP A 159 -2.19 -12.90 6.75
C TRP A 159 -2.71 -13.05 5.31
N TYR A 160 -3.75 -12.29 4.99
CA TYR A 160 -4.41 -12.40 3.70
C TYR A 160 -3.51 -11.98 2.52
N PRO A 161 -2.86 -10.80 2.56
CA PRO A 161 -1.90 -10.43 1.53
C PRO A 161 -0.74 -11.41 1.38
N HIS A 162 -0.19 -11.89 2.50
CA HIS A 162 0.96 -12.79 2.48
C HIS A 162 0.57 -14.23 2.12
N THR A 163 -0.29 -14.85 2.92
CA THR A 163 -0.53 -16.29 2.84
C THR A 163 -1.42 -16.66 1.66
N TYR A 164 -2.48 -15.89 1.42
CA TYR A 164 -3.43 -16.19 0.36
C TYR A 164 -2.99 -15.65 -1.00
N PHE A 165 -2.59 -14.37 -1.06
CA PHE A 165 -2.17 -13.72 -2.30
C PHE A 165 -0.68 -13.81 -2.60
N LYS A 166 0.11 -14.33 -1.67
CA LYS A 166 1.56 -14.52 -1.80
C LYS A 166 2.32 -13.23 -2.15
N LEU A 167 1.88 -12.09 -1.60
CA LEU A 167 2.55 -10.82 -1.79
C LEU A 167 3.84 -10.77 -0.98
N SER A 168 4.90 -10.23 -1.58
CA SER A 168 6.15 -9.92 -0.89
C SER A 168 5.99 -8.64 -0.06
N PHE A 169 6.38 -8.71 1.21
CA PHE A 169 6.51 -7.54 2.09
C PHE A 169 7.89 -6.88 2.00
N GLY A 170 8.81 -7.49 1.23
CA GLY A 170 10.22 -7.11 1.14
C GLY A 170 11.13 -8.06 1.92
N ILE A 171 12.37 -8.21 1.47
CA ILE A 171 13.34 -9.20 2.00
C ILE A 171 13.64 -8.99 3.50
N GLN A 172 13.65 -7.74 3.96
CA GLN A 172 13.96 -7.40 5.35
C GLN A 172 12.73 -7.44 6.28
N ASP A 173 11.53 -7.65 5.72
CA ASP A 173 10.30 -7.68 6.50
C ASP A 173 10.10 -9.05 7.14
N LYS A 174 9.98 -9.07 8.46
CA LYS A 174 9.84 -10.32 9.22
C LYS A 174 8.39 -10.73 9.48
N ILE A 175 7.39 -9.91 9.12
CA ILE A 175 5.98 -10.24 9.34
C ILE A 175 5.64 -11.55 8.61
N ALA A 176 6.06 -11.69 7.36
CA ALA A 176 5.86 -12.89 6.56
C ALA A 176 6.46 -14.14 7.24
N ILE A 177 7.74 -14.07 7.63
CA ILE A 177 8.43 -15.19 8.31
C ILE A 177 7.74 -15.55 9.62
N LYS A 178 7.28 -14.55 10.38
CA LYS A 178 6.57 -14.78 11.64
C LYS A 178 5.20 -15.41 11.43
N LEU A 179 4.48 -15.01 10.38
CA LEU A 179 3.21 -15.66 9.99
C LEU A 179 3.42 -17.12 9.60
N ASP A 180 4.42 -17.40 8.78
CA ASP A 180 4.73 -18.76 8.34
C ASP A 180 5.10 -19.66 9.54
N SER A 181 5.81 -19.11 10.53
CA SER A 181 6.19 -19.86 11.75
C SER A 181 5.01 -20.24 12.67
N LEU A 182 3.83 -19.65 12.47
CA LEU A 182 2.64 -20.00 13.23
C LEU A 182 1.91 -21.23 12.69
N GLU A 183 2.25 -21.67 11.46
CA GLU A 183 1.68 -22.85 10.79
C GLU A 183 0.14 -22.87 10.87
N LEU A 184 -0.48 -21.73 10.50
CA LEU A 184 -1.94 -21.56 10.54
C LEU A 184 -2.58 -22.34 9.39
N ASN A 185 -3.33 -23.38 9.70
CA ASN A 185 -4.11 -24.15 8.73
C ASN A 185 -5.54 -23.57 8.66
N LEU A 186 -5.79 -22.72 7.67
CA LEU A 186 -7.10 -22.19 7.39
C LEU A 186 -7.58 -22.73 6.05
N ASP A 187 -8.68 -23.47 6.07
CA ASP A 187 -9.26 -24.11 4.88
C ASP A 187 -9.93 -23.11 3.94
N LYS A 188 -10.29 -21.94 4.45
CA LYS A 188 -11.02 -20.91 3.70
C LYS A 188 -10.29 -19.57 3.72
N PRO A 189 -10.34 -18.84 2.60
CA PRO A 189 -9.85 -17.48 2.58
C PRO A 189 -10.71 -16.57 3.49
N VAL A 190 -10.04 -15.61 4.14
CA VAL A 190 -10.67 -14.65 5.07
C VAL A 190 -11.15 -13.44 4.29
N PHE A 191 -12.46 -13.29 4.09
CA PHE A 191 -13.04 -12.19 3.31
C PHE A 191 -13.89 -11.21 4.14
N ASP A 192 -14.41 -11.64 5.27
CA ASP A 192 -15.30 -10.82 6.09
C ASP A 192 -14.80 -10.68 7.55
N GLU A 193 -15.49 -9.88 8.34
CA GLU A 193 -15.10 -9.61 9.72
C GLU A 193 -15.25 -10.85 10.62
N SER A 194 -16.23 -11.71 10.35
CA SER A 194 -16.43 -12.97 11.08
C SER A 194 -15.26 -13.94 10.87
N GLU A 195 -14.76 -14.02 9.64
CA GLU A 195 -13.59 -14.84 9.31
C GLU A 195 -12.31 -14.25 9.93
N LYS A 196 -12.19 -12.91 10.00
CA LYS A 196 -11.12 -12.25 10.76
C LYS A 196 -11.18 -12.54 12.25
N ASP A 197 -12.37 -12.59 12.84
CA ASP A 197 -12.53 -12.97 14.25
C ASP A 197 -12.05 -14.39 14.50
N SER A 198 -12.40 -15.33 13.62
CA SER A 198 -11.91 -16.72 13.68
C SER A 198 -10.38 -16.77 13.56
N LEU A 199 -9.79 -15.97 12.67
CA LEU A 199 -8.33 -15.88 12.52
C LEU A 199 -7.67 -15.27 13.78
N ARG A 200 -8.26 -14.23 14.37
CA ARG A 200 -7.81 -13.65 15.65
C ARG A 200 -7.79 -14.69 16.75
N GLU A 201 -8.85 -15.48 16.85
CA GLU A 201 -8.97 -16.55 17.83
C GLU A 201 -7.88 -17.61 17.63
N GLU A 202 -7.67 -18.09 16.41
CA GLU A 202 -6.63 -19.07 16.10
C GLU A 202 -5.21 -18.55 16.40
N ILE A 203 -4.91 -17.31 16.04
CA ILE A 203 -3.62 -16.69 16.38
C ILE A 203 -3.48 -16.54 17.90
N SER A 204 -4.55 -16.19 18.60
CA SER A 204 -4.53 -15.97 20.06
C SER A 204 -4.20 -17.23 20.85
N LYS A 205 -4.51 -18.43 20.32
CA LYS A 205 -4.19 -19.72 20.91
C LYS A 205 -2.69 -20.10 20.81
N ARG A 206 -1.94 -19.39 19.95
CA ARG A 206 -0.52 -19.67 19.72
C ARG A 206 0.36 -18.98 20.76
N ASN A 207 1.56 -19.53 20.97
CA ASN A 207 2.58 -18.84 21.75
C ASN A 207 3.14 -17.67 20.93
N LEU A 208 2.96 -16.45 21.42
CA LEU A 208 3.38 -15.22 20.79
C LEU A 208 4.60 -14.56 21.47
N ASP A 209 5.24 -15.23 22.45
CA ASP A 209 6.31 -14.62 23.25
C ASP A 209 7.46 -14.11 22.38
N ASN A 210 7.89 -14.90 21.38
CA ASN A 210 8.93 -14.51 20.43
C ASN A 210 8.53 -13.36 19.49
N LEU A 211 7.23 -13.03 19.41
CA LEU A 211 6.70 -11.91 18.63
C LEU A 211 6.59 -10.65 19.47
N LEU A 212 6.46 -10.82 20.78
CA LEU A 212 6.26 -9.73 21.75
C LEU A 212 7.57 -9.24 22.34
N MET A 213 8.55 -10.15 22.56
CA MET A 213 9.79 -9.83 23.24
C MET A 213 11.03 -10.30 22.45
N GLY A 214 12.19 -9.74 22.79
CA GLY A 214 13.49 -10.10 22.22
C GLY A 214 13.85 -9.32 20.95
N LYS A 215 15.02 -9.67 20.40
CA LYS A 215 15.64 -8.95 19.28
C LYS A 215 14.83 -9.01 17.97
N ASP A 216 14.01 -10.04 17.82
CA ASP A 216 13.18 -10.28 16.62
C ASP A 216 11.69 -9.98 16.85
N SER A 217 11.35 -9.29 17.93
CA SER A 217 9.98 -8.87 18.24
C SER A 217 9.42 -7.90 17.20
N LEU A 218 8.15 -8.07 16.84
CA LEU A 218 7.41 -7.11 16.01
C LEU A 218 7.19 -5.77 16.72
N MET A 219 7.24 -5.77 18.07
CA MET A 219 7.03 -4.58 18.90
C MET A 219 8.33 -3.87 19.29
N ARG A 220 9.49 -4.35 18.81
CA ARG A 220 10.79 -3.79 19.19
C ARG A 220 11.00 -2.33 18.80
N TYR A 221 10.54 -1.95 17.60
CA TYR A 221 10.86 -0.62 17.04
C TYR A 221 9.63 0.21 16.71
N VAL A 222 8.62 -0.40 16.11
CA VAL A 222 7.52 0.34 15.50
C VAL A 222 6.70 1.13 16.49
N PRO A 223 6.30 0.60 17.65
CA PRO A 223 5.53 1.39 18.61
C PRO A 223 6.23 2.68 19.04
N PHE A 224 7.56 2.63 19.18
CA PHE A 224 8.36 3.80 19.60
C PHE A 224 8.59 4.76 18.43
N ARG A 225 9.05 4.25 17.30
CA ARG A 225 9.43 5.08 16.15
C ARG A 225 8.25 5.70 15.41
N LEU A 226 7.05 5.14 15.55
CA LEU A 226 5.85 5.69 14.93
C LEU A 226 5.53 7.09 15.49
N ILE A 227 5.67 7.29 16.79
CA ILE A 227 5.33 8.56 17.45
C ILE A 227 6.46 9.61 17.46
N THR A 228 7.62 9.30 16.90
CA THR A 228 8.77 10.23 16.88
C THR A 228 8.50 11.57 16.20
N PRO A 229 7.62 11.70 15.18
CA PRO A 229 7.30 13.01 14.60
C PRO A 229 6.73 14.01 15.61
N PHE A 230 5.95 13.54 16.59
CA PHE A 230 5.39 14.39 17.65
C PHE A 230 6.45 14.88 18.65
N LEU A 231 7.51 14.10 18.82
CA LEU A 231 8.59 14.34 19.80
C LEU A 231 9.86 14.87 19.13
N SER A 232 9.78 15.33 17.91
CA SER A 232 10.95 15.68 17.09
C SER A 232 11.81 16.80 17.71
N GLN A 233 11.21 17.79 18.33
CA GLN A 233 11.91 18.89 19.00
C GLN A 233 12.64 18.39 20.26
N GLN A 234 11.97 17.61 21.10
CA GLN A 234 12.50 17.04 22.34
C GLN A 234 13.66 16.08 22.05
N LEU A 235 13.49 15.22 21.04
CA LEU A 235 14.54 14.31 20.59
C LEU A 235 15.78 15.06 20.04
N LYS A 236 15.58 16.14 19.27
CA LYS A 236 16.67 16.99 18.80
C LYS A 236 17.41 17.66 19.97
N PHE A 237 16.66 18.22 20.91
CA PHE A 237 17.24 18.82 22.11
C PHE A 237 18.07 17.82 22.91
N TYR A 238 17.53 16.64 23.21
CA TYR A 238 18.25 15.61 23.95
C TYR A 238 19.53 15.17 23.24
N LYS A 239 19.46 14.93 21.93
CA LYS A 239 20.62 14.53 21.10
C LYS A 239 21.69 15.62 21.03
N SER A 240 21.33 16.90 21.12
CA SER A 240 22.28 18.01 21.14
C SER A 240 23.08 18.05 22.41
N GLN A 241 22.48 17.67 23.54
CA GLN A 241 23.13 17.65 24.86
C GLN A 241 24.03 16.44 25.09
N ASN A 242 23.74 15.32 24.38
CA ASN A 242 24.40 14.03 24.55
C ASN A 242 25.22 13.62 23.33
N ARG A 243 25.98 14.57 22.73
CA ARG A 243 26.85 14.28 21.58
C ARG A 243 27.94 13.29 21.95
N GLY A 244 28.07 12.19 21.25
CA GLY A 244 29.11 11.18 21.40
C GLY A 244 28.68 9.86 22.08
N THR A 245 27.44 9.71 22.49
CA THR A 245 26.91 8.42 22.97
C THR A 245 26.73 7.46 21.82
N THR A 246 27.24 6.23 21.99
CA THR A 246 27.05 5.14 21.02
C THR A 246 25.55 4.89 20.80
N ARG A 247 25.13 4.82 19.54
CA ARG A 247 23.74 4.56 19.19
C ARG A 247 23.32 3.18 19.70
N ASN A 248 22.37 3.16 20.62
CA ASN A 248 21.76 1.93 21.14
C ASN A 248 20.24 2.05 20.97
N ASP A 249 19.65 1.13 20.20
CA ASP A 249 18.21 1.13 19.88
C ASP A 249 17.34 1.00 21.14
N ASP A 250 17.79 0.24 22.14
CA ASP A 250 17.02 0.03 23.37
C ASP A 250 16.98 1.33 24.21
N LEU A 251 18.12 2.04 24.32
CA LEU A 251 18.16 3.36 24.96
C LEU A 251 17.35 4.43 24.20
N GLU A 252 17.31 4.35 22.87
CA GLU A 252 16.46 5.24 22.07
C GLU A 252 14.97 4.99 22.32
N ASN A 253 14.57 3.72 22.44
CA ASN A 253 13.20 3.36 22.79
C ASN A 253 12.80 3.84 24.19
N GLU A 254 13.67 3.66 25.18
CA GLU A 254 13.47 4.16 26.55
C GLU A 254 13.33 5.70 26.57
N LEU A 255 14.17 6.40 25.83
CA LEU A 255 14.08 7.85 25.68
C LEU A 255 12.74 8.27 25.05
N ILE A 256 12.31 7.61 23.99
CA ILE A 256 11.03 7.92 23.34
C ILE A 256 9.87 7.69 24.31
N MET A 257 9.92 6.61 25.09
CA MET A 257 8.89 6.32 26.08
C MET A 257 8.85 7.38 27.18
N LEU A 258 10.01 7.77 27.72
CA LEU A 258 10.11 8.83 28.72
C LEU A 258 9.56 10.16 28.20
N LEU A 259 9.97 10.57 27.00
CA LEU A 259 9.50 11.81 26.38
C LEU A 259 8.00 11.77 26.06
N ALA A 260 7.47 10.62 25.65
CA ALA A 260 6.03 10.45 25.39
C ALA A 260 5.21 10.61 26.67
N GLU A 261 5.70 10.11 27.82
CA GLU A 261 5.06 10.30 29.12
C GLU A 261 5.17 11.76 29.60
N GLN A 262 6.37 12.35 29.59
CA GLN A 262 6.61 13.71 30.06
C GLN A 262 5.87 14.79 29.26
N HIS A 263 5.66 14.54 27.98
CA HIS A 263 5.04 15.49 27.04
C HIS A 263 3.67 15.06 26.56
N PHE A 264 3.02 14.11 27.27
CA PHE A 264 1.72 13.58 26.86
C PHE A 264 0.66 14.67 26.71
N ASP A 265 0.61 15.61 27.66
CA ASP A 265 -0.37 16.70 27.66
C ASP A 265 0.06 17.92 26.82
N THR A 266 1.37 18.07 26.51
CA THR A 266 1.90 19.24 25.81
C THR A 266 2.16 19.01 24.33
N ALA A 267 2.95 18.00 23.99
CA ALA A 267 3.21 17.61 22.59
C ALA A 267 2.15 16.69 22.01
N ARG A 268 1.30 16.11 22.87
CA ARG A 268 0.20 15.20 22.54
C ARG A 268 0.60 14.16 21.50
N PRO A 269 1.60 13.29 21.80
CA PRO A 269 1.88 12.16 20.93
C PRO A 269 0.64 11.27 20.82
N LEU A 270 0.56 10.47 19.75
CA LEU A 270 -0.59 9.62 19.48
C LEU A 270 -0.95 8.71 20.67
N TYR A 271 0.07 8.24 21.39
CA TYR A 271 -0.06 7.44 22.60
C TYR A 271 1.18 7.56 23.48
N LYS A 272 1.04 7.17 24.73
CA LYS A 272 2.12 6.86 25.66
C LYS A 272 2.13 5.37 25.97
N PHE A 273 3.17 4.94 26.67
CA PHE A 273 3.34 3.54 27.03
C PHE A 273 2.88 3.31 28.47
N SER A 274 2.28 2.14 28.73
CA SER A 274 1.90 1.70 30.07
C SER A 274 2.18 0.22 30.26
N GLY A 275 2.49 -0.15 31.50
CA GLY A 275 2.79 -1.52 31.90
C GLY A 275 3.11 -1.60 33.37
N ASP A 276 3.38 -2.80 33.84
CA ASP A 276 3.90 -3.02 35.20
C ASP A 276 5.41 -2.80 35.27
N SER A 277 5.95 -2.77 36.48
CA SER A 277 7.38 -2.55 36.73
C SER A 277 8.29 -3.62 36.10
N SER A 278 7.75 -4.78 35.77
CA SER A 278 8.48 -5.89 35.12
C SER A 278 8.48 -5.80 33.60
N ASN A 279 7.47 -5.14 33.01
CA ASN A 279 7.35 -4.92 31.57
C ASN A 279 6.65 -3.60 31.24
N PRO A 280 7.35 -2.46 31.27
CA PRO A 280 6.76 -1.14 31.02
C PRO A 280 6.18 -0.97 29.61
N TYR A 281 6.53 -1.83 28.66
CA TYR A 281 6.06 -1.78 27.27
C TYR A 281 4.89 -2.72 26.99
N LYS A 282 4.13 -3.10 28.02
CA LYS A 282 3.07 -4.10 27.88
C LYS A 282 1.87 -3.60 27.10
N SER A 283 1.60 -2.31 27.11
CA SER A 283 0.48 -1.68 26.41
C SER A 283 0.77 -0.22 26.01
N ILE A 284 -0.08 0.31 25.15
CA ILE A 284 -0.14 1.73 24.82
C ILE A 284 -1.43 2.34 25.36
N HIS A 285 -1.37 3.58 25.79
CA HIS A 285 -2.50 4.39 26.20
C HIS A 285 -2.67 5.54 25.20
N LEU A 286 -3.78 5.53 24.49
CA LEU A 286 -4.04 6.46 23.40
C LEU A 286 -4.39 7.85 23.96
N CYS A 287 -3.97 8.90 23.28
CA CYS A 287 -4.41 10.26 23.56
C CYS A 287 -5.88 10.41 23.10
N SER A 288 -6.76 10.85 24.00
CA SER A 288 -8.22 10.92 23.79
C SER A 288 -8.59 11.87 22.65
N GLU A 289 -7.84 12.96 22.47
CA GLU A 289 -8.03 13.92 21.39
C GLU A 289 -7.72 13.30 20.02
N TRP A 290 -6.66 12.46 19.96
CA TRP A 290 -6.38 11.69 18.73
C TRP A 290 -7.42 10.62 18.46
N ALA A 291 -7.95 9.94 19.47
CA ALA A 291 -9.05 8.99 19.29
C ALA A 291 -10.29 9.68 18.71
N SER A 292 -10.62 10.86 19.24
CA SER A 292 -11.73 11.70 18.76
C SER A 292 -11.49 12.19 17.33
N TYR A 293 -10.30 12.67 17.01
CA TYR A 293 -9.91 13.10 15.67
C TYR A 293 -10.02 11.94 14.66
N ILE A 294 -9.46 10.79 15.01
CA ILE A 294 -9.51 9.59 14.16
C ILE A 294 -10.96 9.13 13.97
N ARG A 295 -11.79 9.18 15.00
CA ARG A 295 -13.21 8.81 14.90
C ARG A 295 -13.96 9.71 13.91
N ILE A 296 -13.77 11.01 13.98
CA ILE A 296 -14.44 11.99 13.10
C ILE A 296 -13.96 11.84 11.65
N ASN A 297 -12.66 11.61 11.47
CA ASN A 297 -12.00 11.55 10.16
C ASN A 297 -11.67 10.12 9.73
N TYR A 298 -12.34 9.09 10.27
CA TYR A 298 -11.91 7.69 10.13
C TYR A 298 -11.69 7.26 8.68
N SER A 299 -12.63 7.58 7.79
CA SER A 299 -12.53 7.19 6.37
C SER A 299 -11.35 7.86 5.67
N ILE A 300 -11.04 9.11 6.03
CA ILE A 300 -9.91 9.86 5.45
C ILE A 300 -8.59 9.29 5.97
N VAL A 301 -8.46 9.15 7.29
CA VAL A 301 -7.24 8.62 7.92
C VAL A 301 -6.96 7.19 7.46
N ARG A 302 -8.00 6.32 7.43
CA ARG A 302 -7.84 4.95 6.96
C ARG A 302 -7.50 4.88 5.46
N GLY A 303 -8.11 5.75 4.64
CA GLY A 303 -7.83 5.85 3.21
C GLY A 303 -6.39 6.31 2.95
N TRP A 304 -5.91 7.31 3.70
CA TRP A 304 -4.51 7.77 3.63
C TRP A 304 -3.52 6.63 3.96
N VAL A 305 -3.69 5.95 5.10
CA VAL A 305 -2.81 4.83 5.48
C VAL A 305 -2.86 3.69 4.47
N ALA A 306 -4.06 3.39 3.96
CA ALA A 306 -4.25 2.36 2.94
C ALA A 306 -3.50 2.73 1.64
N TRP A 307 -3.52 4.00 1.24
CA TRP A 307 -2.78 4.50 0.10
C TRP A 307 -1.25 4.39 0.29
N GLU A 308 -0.74 4.82 1.43
CA GLU A 308 0.68 4.72 1.78
C GLU A 308 1.15 3.25 1.75
N TRP A 309 0.36 2.35 2.33
CA TRP A 309 0.67 0.92 2.32
C TRP A 309 0.60 0.34 0.91
N LEU A 310 -0.40 0.72 0.11
CA LEU A 310 -0.54 0.30 -1.28
C LEU A 310 0.69 0.67 -2.11
N GLN A 311 1.17 1.91 -2.01
CA GLN A 311 2.35 2.37 -2.73
C GLN A 311 3.59 1.56 -2.33
N TYR A 312 3.81 1.36 -1.02
CA TYR A 312 4.89 0.52 -0.52
C TYR A 312 4.80 -0.90 -1.10
N MET A 313 3.65 -1.55 -0.99
CA MET A 313 3.46 -2.92 -1.48
C MET A 313 3.59 -3.02 -3.00
N GLN A 314 3.14 -2.02 -3.75
CA GLN A 314 3.35 -1.94 -5.20
C GLN A 314 4.84 -1.89 -5.54
N SER A 315 5.64 -1.16 -4.78
CA SER A 315 7.11 -1.10 -4.97
C SER A 315 7.80 -2.45 -4.73
N LYS A 316 7.26 -3.29 -3.83
CA LYS A 316 7.78 -4.64 -3.52
C LYS A 316 7.23 -5.73 -4.45
N ASN A 317 6.14 -5.44 -5.16
CA ASN A 317 5.45 -6.36 -6.06
C ASN A 317 5.16 -5.72 -7.43
N PRO A 318 6.14 -5.16 -8.13
CA PRO A 318 5.92 -4.29 -9.30
C PRO A 318 5.20 -5.00 -10.45
N SER A 319 5.37 -6.31 -10.60
CA SER A 319 4.76 -7.10 -11.67
C SER A 319 3.48 -7.83 -11.26
N THR A 320 3.11 -7.78 -9.98
CA THR A 320 1.93 -8.52 -9.49
C THR A 320 0.64 -7.78 -9.86
N PRO A 321 -0.34 -8.44 -10.50
CA PRO A 321 -1.58 -7.78 -10.88
C PRO A 321 -2.48 -7.49 -9.68
N ALA A 322 -3.31 -6.45 -9.78
CA ALA A 322 -4.40 -6.12 -8.85
C ALA A 322 -3.99 -6.03 -7.37
N ILE A 323 -2.85 -5.38 -7.08
CA ILE A 323 -2.34 -5.21 -5.70
C ILE A 323 -3.40 -4.61 -4.77
N SER A 324 -4.15 -3.61 -5.22
CA SER A 324 -5.21 -2.97 -4.42
C SER A 324 -6.26 -3.97 -3.93
N ASN A 325 -6.72 -4.86 -4.81
CA ASN A 325 -7.73 -5.87 -4.47
C ASN A 325 -7.17 -6.95 -3.52
N LYS A 326 -5.86 -7.14 -3.53
CA LYS A 326 -5.15 -8.11 -2.68
C LYS A 326 -4.84 -7.57 -1.28
N LEU A 327 -4.65 -6.26 -1.16
CA LEU A 327 -4.46 -5.60 0.13
C LEU A 327 -5.78 -5.27 0.81
N PHE A 328 -6.78 -4.88 0.03
CA PHE A 328 -8.10 -4.45 0.50
C PHE A 328 -9.19 -5.23 -0.23
N PRO A 329 -9.32 -6.53 0.07
CA PRO A 329 -10.33 -7.36 -0.58
C PRO A 329 -11.72 -6.79 -0.31
N GLN A 330 -12.57 -6.80 -1.33
CA GLN A 330 -13.97 -6.44 -1.18
C GLN A 330 -14.65 -7.45 -0.23
N ILE A 331 -15.53 -6.96 0.62
CA ILE A 331 -16.32 -7.81 1.52
C ILE A 331 -17.16 -8.74 0.67
N GLY A 332 -16.83 -10.03 0.71
CA GLY A 332 -17.47 -11.08 -0.09
C GLY A 332 -16.96 -11.17 -1.54
N ARG A 333 -16.94 -12.36 -2.08
CA ARG A 333 -16.69 -12.60 -3.51
C ARG A 333 -17.89 -12.15 -4.33
N SER A 334 -17.66 -11.43 -5.41
CA SER A 334 -18.70 -11.14 -6.39
C SER A 334 -19.30 -12.43 -6.94
N SER A 335 -20.62 -12.46 -7.08
CA SER A 335 -21.30 -13.61 -7.69
C SER A 335 -20.93 -13.74 -9.17
N LEU A 336 -20.57 -14.94 -9.61
CA LEU A 336 -20.32 -15.25 -11.01
C LEU A 336 -21.62 -15.48 -11.84
N THR A 337 -22.77 -15.09 -11.31
CA THR A 337 -24.08 -15.32 -11.94
C THR A 337 -24.13 -14.80 -13.39
N SER A 338 -23.59 -13.61 -13.64
CA SER A 338 -23.58 -13.03 -14.99
C SER A 338 -22.67 -13.80 -15.95
N GLN A 339 -21.51 -14.23 -15.49
CA GLN A 339 -20.56 -15.03 -16.29
C GLN A 339 -21.10 -16.45 -16.53
N THR A 340 -21.76 -17.04 -15.53
CA THR A 340 -22.43 -18.33 -15.67
C THR A 340 -23.55 -18.25 -16.70
N LYS A 341 -24.36 -17.18 -16.64
CA LYS A 341 -25.42 -16.95 -17.63
C LYS A 341 -24.87 -16.77 -19.05
N TYR A 342 -23.74 -16.07 -19.20
CA TYR A 342 -23.06 -15.96 -20.50
C TYR A 342 -22.74 -17.34 -21.06
N TRP A 343 -22.08 -18.20 -20.30
CA TRP A 343 -21.73 -19.55 -20.78
C TRP A 343 -22.93 -20.46 -21.00
N GLN A 344 -23.98 -20.35 -20.17
CA GLN A 344 -25.25 -21.03 -20.40
C GLN A 344 -25.86 -20.63 -21.75
N THR A 345 -25.92 -19.32 -22.04
CA THR A 345 -26.42 -18.83 -23.33
C THR A 345 -25.55 -19.30 -24.50
N VAL A 346 -24.25 -19.40 -24.33
CA VAL A 346 -23.36 -19.99 -25.35
C VAL A 346 -23.76 -21.47 -25.60
N LEU A 347 -23.95 -22.26 -24.55
CA LEU A 347 -24.32 -23.67 -24.64
C LEU A 347 -25.74 -23.89 -25.22
N GLU A 348 -26.63 -22.90 -25.16
CA GLU A 348 -27.94 -22.94 -25.86
C GLU A 348 -27.82 -22.93 -27.39
N HIS A 349 -26.65 -22.53 -27.92
CA HIS A 349 -26.41 -22.32 -29.34
C HIS A 349 -25.35 -23.26 -29.93
N THR A 350 -24.71 -24.10 -29.11
CA THR A 350 -23.74 -25.09 -29.58
C THR A 350 -23.59 -26.28 -28.64
N ASP A 351 -23.46 -27.48 -29.23
CA ASP A 351 -23.18 -28.74 -28.54
C ASP A 351 -21.70 -29.15 -28.59
N GLU A 352 -20.85 -28.31 -29.17
CA GLU A 352 -19.44 -28.64 -29.44
C GLU A 352 -18.52 -28.45 -28.23
N ILE A 353 -19.05 -27.85 -27.14
CA ILE A 353 -18.23 -27.50 -25.95
C ILE A 353 -18.19 -28.70 -25.00
N SER A 354 -16.96 -29.13 -24.68
CA SER A 354 -16.67 -30.09 -23.62
C SER A 354 -15.79 -29.47 -22.56
N CYS A 355 -15.87 -29.98 -21.33
CA CYS A 355 -14.95 -29.59 -20.25
C CYS A 355 -13.51 -29.90 -20.67
N ILE A 356 -12.66 -28.89 -20.73
CA ILE A 356 -11.27 -29.02 -21.20
C ILE A 356 -10.43 -29.97 -20.34
N TYR A 357 -10.81 -30.23 -19.11
CA TYR A 357 -10.08 -31.09 -18.18
C TYR A 357 -10.52 -32.55 -18.22
N SER A 358 -11.82 -32.77 -18.25
CA SER A 358 -12.40 -34.13 -18.15
C SER A 358 -12.90 -34.70 -19.48
N ASN A 359 -12.90 -33.91 -20.55
CA ASN A 359 -13.47 -34.21 -21.85
C ASN A 359 -14.98 -34.62 -21.82
N ARG A 360 -15.67 -34.40 -20.70
CA ARG A 360 -17.11 -34.60 -20.59
C ARG A 360 -17.84 -33.50 -21.36
N PRO A 361 -18.87 -33.82 -22.20
CA PRO A 361 -19.64 -32.82 -22.92
C PRO A 361 -20.40 -31.91 -21.93
N LEU A 362 -20.39 -30.62 -22.18
CA LEU A 362 -21.16 -29.61 -21.42
C LEU A 362 -22.47 -29.36 -22.18
N ARG A 363 -23.60 -29.45 -21.48
CA ARG A 363 -24.94 -29.26 -22.02
C ARG A 363 -25.64 -28.12 -21.26
N VAL A 364 -26.73 -27.62 -21.85
CA VAL A 364 -27.56 -26.57 -21.23
C VAL A 364 -28.07 -26.97 -19.84
N ASP A 365 -28.44 -28.24 -19.68
CA ASP A 365 -28.91 -28.82 -18.42
C ASP A 365 -27.78 -29.20 -17.45
N SER A 366 -26.53 -29.09 -17.87
CA SER A 366 -25.37 -29.37 -16.99
C SER A 366 -25.30 -28.38 -15.84
N LYS A 367 -25.06 -28.90 -14.63
CA LYS A 367 -24.79 -28.06 -13.47
C LYS A 367 -23.38 -27.44 -13.62
N LEU A 368 -23.32 -26.28 -14.27
CA LEU A 368 -22.07 -25.57 -14.53
C LEU A 368 -21.42 -25.05 -13.27
N SER A 369 -20.11 -25.18 -13.24
CA SER A 369 -19.20 -24.41 -12.41
C SER A 369 -18.24 -23.64 -13.30
N LEU A 370 -17.86 -22.42 -12.94
CA LEU A 370 -16.83 -21.69 -13.66
C LEU A 370 -15.50 -21.82 -12.93
N ASP A 371 -14.49 -22.26 -13.64
CA ASP A 371 -13.12 -22.32 -13.16
C ASP A 371 -12.31 -21.12 -13.63
N HIS A 372 -11.48 -20.59 -12.76
CA HIS A 372 -10.45 -19.62 -13.10
C HIS A 372 -9.22 -20.37 -13.62
N TYR A 373 -8.90 -20.28 -14.91
CA TYR A 373 -7.71 -20.93 -15.47
C TYR A 373 -6.43 -20.47 -14.74
N LEU A 374 -6.20 -19.16 -14.65
CA LEU A 374 -5.27 -18.55 -13.68
C LEU A 374 -6.01 -18.41 -12.35
N PRO A 375 -5.50 -18.95 -11.25
CA PRO A 375 -6.18 -18.92 -9.95
C PRO A 375 -6.63 -17.52 -9.55
N TRP A 376 -7.85 -17.40 -8.99
CA TRP A 376 -8.36 -16.12 -8.52
C TRP A 376 -7.43 -15.46 -7.49
N SER A 377 -6.81 -16.25 -6.62
CA SER A 377 -5.81 -15.75 -5.66
C SER A 377 -4.57 -15.12 -6.32
N PHE A 378 -4.32 -15.41 -7.60
CA PHE A 378 -3.26 -14.77 -8.36
C PHE A 378 -3.75 -13.53 -9.11
N VAL A 379 -4.88 -13.59 -9.82
CA VAL A 379 -5.36 -12.48 -10.65
C VAL A 379 -6.24 -11.47 -9.91
N ALA A 380 -6.98 -11.91 -8.89
CA ALA A 380 -7.91 -11.13 -8.07
C ALA A 380 -8.99 -10.39 -8.88
N HIS A 381 -9.49 -11.02 -9.94
CA HIS A 381 -10.61 -10.55 -10.77
C HIS A 381 -11.40 -11.71 -11.38
N ASP A 382 -12.63 -11.41 -11.83
CA ASP A 382 -13.57 -12.38 -12.43
C ASP A 382 -13.81 -12.07 -13.92
N GLN A 383 -12.75 -11.68 -14.65
CA GLN A 383 -12.83 -11.41 -16.07
C GLN A 383 -13.14 -12.67 -16.87
N ILE A 384 -14.10 -12.55 -17.81
CA ILE A 384 -14.64 -13.68 -18.55
C ILE A 384 -13.58 -14.46 -19.35
N TRP A 385 -12.55 -13.78 -19.85
CA TRP A 385 -11.46 -14.39 -20.61
C TRP A 385 -10.58 -15.36 -19.79
N ASN A 386 -10.68 -15.33 -18.45
CA ASN A 386 -10.00 -16.26 -17.55
C ASN A 386 -10.96 -17.33 -16.98
N LEU A 387 -12.26 -17.27 -17.31
CA LEU A 387 -13.29 -18.14 -16.75
C LEU A 387 -13.78 -19.17 -17.77
N ILE A 388 -13.63 -20.44 -17.44
CA ILE A 388 -14.01 -21.56 -18.33
C ILE A 388 -15.12 -22.41 -17.71
N PRO A 389 -16.15 -22.83 -18.47
CA PRO A 389 -17.18 -23.71 -17.95
C PRO A 389 -16.63 -25.12 -17.70
N THR A 390 -16.98 -25.66 -16.55
CA THR A 390 -16.59 -27.02 -16.12
C THR A 390 -17.63 -27.61 -15.17
N PHE A 391 -17.34 -28.75 -14.57
CA PHE A 391 -18.15 -29.38 -13.53
C PHE A 391 -17.62 -29.08 -12.14
N SER A 392 -18.50 -29.07 -11.13
CA SER A 392 -18.13 -28.72 -9.75
C SER A 392 -17.08 -29.66 -9.15
N ASP A 393 -17.14 -30.97 -9.48
CA ASP A 393 -16.15 -31.96 -9.05
C ASP A 393 -14.75 -31.68 -9.61
N VAL A 394 -14.69 -31.29 -10.89
CA VAL A 394 -13.45 -30.92 -11.58
C VAL A 394 -12.87 -29.63 -11.00
N ASN A 395 -13.70 -28.59 -10.88
CA ASN A 395 -13.29 -27.30 -10.32
C ASN A 395 -12.77 -27.41 -8.88
N SER A 396 -13.48 -28.19 -8.05
CA SER A 396 -13.06 -28.45 -6.66
C SER A 396 -11.74 -29.22 -6.59
N SER A 397 -11.52 -30.18 -7.50
CA SER A 397 -10.26 -30.93 -7.59
C SER A 397 -9.09 -30.05 -8.01
N LYS A 398 -9.31 -29.14 -8.96
CA LYS A 398 -8.27 -28.18 -9.39
C LYS A 398 -7.95 -27.14 -8.33
N SER A 399 -8.97 -26.64 -7.63
CA SER A 399 -8.81 -25.64 -6.60
C SER A 399 -7.99 -24.41 -7.07
N LYS A 400 -6.94 -24.02 -6.35
CA LYS A 400 -6.05 -22.89 -6.65
C LYS A 400 -4.80 -23.28 -7.46
N ILE A 401 -4.71 -24.49 -7.97
CA ILE A 401 -3.55 -25.00 -8.72
C ILE A 401 -3.66 -24.56 -10.19
N ILE A 402 -2.56 -24.14 -10.79
CA ILE A 402 -2.48 -23.83 -12.22
C ILE A 402 -2.53 -25.14 -13.01
N PRO A 403 -3.43 -25.26 -14.01
CA PRO A 403 -3.52 -26.48 -14.80
C PRO A 403 -2.27 -26.70 -15.65
N SER A 404 -2.04 -27.96 -16.03
CA SER A 404 -0.97 -28.32 -16.96
C SER A 404 -1.15 -27.59 -18.30
N SER A 405 -0.03 -27.27 -18.94
CA SER A 405 -0.01 -26.60 -20.25
C SER A 405 -0.74 -27.37 -21.35
N VAL A 406 -0.96 -28.66 -21.18
CA VAL A 406 -1.71 -29.48 -22.14
C VAL A 406 -3.16 -29.02 -22.35
N TYR A 407 -3.73 -28.31 -21.38
CA TYR A 407 -5.10 -27.79 -21.46
C TYR A 407 -5.20 -26.42 -22.14
N PHE A 408 -4.07 -25.74 -22.38
CA PHE A 408 -4.08 -24.33 -22.80
C PHE A 408 -4.68 -24.13 -24.19
N ASP A 409 -4.34 -25.00 -25.17
CA ASP A 409 -4.92 -24.90 -26.50
C ASP A 409 -6.44 -25.17 -26.49
N SER A 410 -6.89 -26.16 -25.73
CA SER A 410 -8.31 -26.43 -25.54
C SER A 410 -9.04 -25.28 -24.83
N PHE A 411 -8.40 -24.63 -23.88
CA PHE A 411 -8.92 -23.43 -23.23
C PHE A 411 -9.17 -22.29 -24.23
N ILE A 412 -8.22 -22.01 -25.11
CA ILE A 412 -8.37 -20.98 -26.14
C ILE A 412 -9.48 -21.35 -27.14
N ARG A 413 -9.57 -22.63 -27.56
CA ARG A 413 -10.61 -23.12 -28.49
C ARG A 413 -12.01 -22.94 -27.93
N VAL A 414 -12.23 -23.25 -26.66
CA VAL A 414 -13.55 -23.07 -26.04
C VAL A 414 -13.92 -21.59 -25.98
N HIS A 415 -12.99 -20.71 -25.66
CA HIS A 415 -13.23 -19.26 -25.72
C HIS A 415 -13.52 -18.78 -27.15
N HIS A 416 -12.79 -19.27 -28.13
CA HIS A 416 -13.03 -18.94 -29.54
C HIS A 416 -14.42 -19.34 -30.00
N LEU A 417 -14.85 -20.58 -29.68
CA LEU A 417 -16.21 -21.04 -29.98
C LEU A 417 -17.27 -20.14 -29.31
N GLY A 418 -17.09 -19.83 -28.04
CA GLY A 418 -17.98 -18.90 -27.32
C GLY A 418 -18.06 -17.51 -27.96
N LEU A 419 -16.96 -16.99 -28.49
CA LEU A 419 -16.90 -15.69 -29.16
C LEU A 419 -17.54 -15.73 -30.56
N ILE A 420 -17.45 -16.87 -31.30
CA ILE A 420 -18.19 -17.08 -32.55
C ILE A 420 -19.69 -17.06 -32.26
N VAL A 421 -20.17 -17.86 -31.30
CA VAL A 421 -21.58 -17.88 -30.90
C VAL A 421 -22.03 -16.47 -30.46
N TRP A 422 -21.24 -15.74 -29.68
CA TRP A 422 -21.54 -14.38 -29.32
C TRP A 422 -21.73 -13.48 -30.56
N LYS A 423 -20.80 -13.53 -31.51
CA LYS A 423 -20.85 -12.68 -32.72
C LYS A 423 -22.12 -12.94 -33.53
N GLU A 424 -22.47 -14.22 -33.70
CA GLU A 424 -23.59 -14.63 -34.51
C GLU A 424 -24.96 -14.43 -33.84
N LYS A 425 -25.06 -14.73 -32.55
CA LYS A 425 -26.35 -14.84 -31.83
C LYS A 425 -26.60 -13.77 -30.80
N MET A 426 -25.54 -13.22 -30.18
CA MET A 426 -25.64 -12.39 -28.99
C MET A 426 -25.09 -10.96 -29.18
N SER A 427 -24.50 -10.62 -30.33
CA SER A 427 -23.78 -9.35 -30.54
C SER A 427 -24.68 -8.09 -30.45
N LYS A 428 -26.00 -8.24 -30.63
CA LYS A 428 -26.99 -7.15 -30.50
C LYS A 428 -27.40 -6.87 -29.05
N ASP A 429 -27.12 -7.80 -28.13
CA ASP A 429 -27.46 -7.65 -26.72
C ASP A 429 -26.33 -6.89 -25.99
N ARG A 430 -26.67 -5.69 -25.51
CA ARG A 430 -25.73 -4.84 -24.74
C ARG A 430 -25.25 -5.47 -23.45
N THR A 431 -25.99 -6.40 -22.88
CA THR A 431 -25.62 -7.11 -21.64
C THR A 431 -24.29 -7.82 -21.75
N TRP A 432 -24.01 -8.40 -22.93
CA TRP A 432 -22.79 -9.19 -23.17
C TRP A 432 -21.61 -8.36 -23.67
N ASN A 433 -21.84 -7.16 -24.20
CA ASN A 433 -20.79 -6.34 -24.80
C ASN A 433 -19.69 -5.98 -23.79
N LYS A 434 -20.04 -5.78 -22.50
CA LYS A 434 -19.05 -5.52 -21.45
C LYS A 434 -18.04 -6.66 -21.24
N PHE A 435 -18.47 -7.94 -21.46
CA PHE A 435 -17.54 -9.08 -21.38
C PHE A 435 -16.61 -9.11 -22.59
N ILE A 436 -17.13 -8.75 -23.75
CA ILE A 436 -16.36 -8.68 -24.99
C ILE A 436 -15.33 -7.55 -24.97
N ASP A 437 -15.70 -6.40 -24.42
CA ASP A 437 -14.77 -5.29 -24.24
C ASP A 437 -13.57 -5.70 -23.37
N ALA A 438 -13.78 -6.55 -22.35
CA ALA A 438 -12.71 -7.10 -21.52
C ALA A 438 -11.72 -7.98 -22.32
N TYR A 439 -12.19 -8.80 -23.26
CA TYR A 439 -11.28 -9.56 -24.14
C TYR A 439 -10.40 -8.62 -24.98
N ILE A 440 -10.96 -7.54 -25.50
CA ILE A 440 -10.22 -6.61 -26.35
C ILE A 440 -9.17 -5.87 -25.53
N SER A 441 -9.58 -5.27 -24.40
CA SER A 441 -8.70 -4.45 -23.57
C SER A 441 -7.58 -5.28 -22.92
N ASP A 442 -7.93 -6.41 -22.32
CA ASP A 442 -7.00 -7.16 -21.48
C ASP A 442 -6.08 -8.07 -22.30
N LEU A 443 -6.58 -8.65 -23.39
CA LEU A 443 -5.78 -9.42 -24.33
C LEU A 443 -5.10 -8.56 -25.42
N ARG A 444 -5.33 -7.22 -25.39
CA ARG A 444 -4.72 -6.24 -26.30
C ARG A 444 -5.02 -6.54 -27.78
N LEU A 445 -6.26 -6.91 -28.07
CA LEU A 445 -6.74 -7.05 -29.44
C LEU A 445 -7.08 -5.66 -30.02
N ASN A 446 -6.99 -5.50 -31.33
CA ASN A 446 -7.22 -4.20 -31.97
C ASN A 446 -8.70 -3.97 -32.28
N THR A 447 -9.43 -5.00 -32.66
CA THR A 447 -10.82 -4.90 -33.14
C THR A 447 -11.69 -6.06 -32.65
N LYS A 448 -13.01 -5.86 -32.73
CA LYS A 448 -13.98 -6.96 -32.44
C LYS A 448 -13.89 -8.12 -33.42
N ASP A 449 -13.41 -7.89 -34.62
CA ASP A 449 -13.24 -8.95 -35.64
C ASP A 449 -12.07 -9.89 -35.29
N ASP A 450 -11.03 -9.38 -34.63
CA ASP A 450 -9.91 -10.20 -34.17
C ASP A 450 -10.33 -11.29 -33.15
N LEU A 451 -11.47 -11.12 -32.48
CA LEU A 451 -12.02 -12.09 -31.52
C LEU A 451 -12.44 -13.43 -32.17
N THR A 452 -12.85 -13.39 -33.42
CA THR A 452 -13.29 -14.60 -34.19
C THR A 452 -12.20 -15.10 -35.12
N ASP A 453 -11.04 -14.45 -35.16
CA ASP A 453 -9.84 -14.95 -35.84
C ASP A 453 -9.03 -15.78 -34.82
N PHE A 454 -9.02 -17.12 -35.02
CA PHE A 454 -8.37 -18.02 -34.06
C PHE A 454 -6.86 -17.76 -33.92
N GLU A 455 -6.16 -17.43 -35.00
CA GLU A 455 -4.71 -17.19 -34.95
C GLU A 455 -4.38 -15.92 -34.14
N LYS A 456 -5.13 -14.84 -34.37
CA LYS A 456 -4.98 -13.59 -33.60
C LYS A 456 -5.36 -13.78 -32.14
N LEU A 457 -6.48 -14.45 -31.87
CA LEU A 457 -6.93 -14.72 -30.51
C LEU A 457 -5.92 -15.60 -29.76
N SER A 458 -5.43 -16.67 -30.39
CA SER A 458 -4.44 -17.58 -29.80
C SER A 458 -3.12 -16.87 -29.50
N LYS A 459 -2.66 -16.00 -30.40
CA LYS A 459 -1.48 -15.18 -30.19
C LYS A 459 -1.68 -14.19 -29.02
N ALA A 460 -2.84 -13.56 -28.92
CA ALA A 460 -3.19 -12.63 -27.85
C ALA A 460 -3.24 -13.35 -26.49
N TYR A 461 -3.89 -14.51 -26.41
CA TYR A 461 -3.88 -15.35 -25.22
C TYR A 461 -2.46 -15.76 -24.82
N SER A 462 -1.66 -16.26 -25.75
CA SER A 462 -0.29 -16.67 -25.47
C SER A 462 0.57 -15.51 -24.95
N SER A 463 0.46 -14.34 -25.57
CA SER A 463 1.21 -13.14 -25.15
C SER A 463 0.81 -12.65 -23.77
N THR A 464 -0.45 -12.83 -23.37
CA THR A 464 -0.96 -12.39 -22.05
C THR A 464 -0.71 -13.44 -20.98
N PHE A 465 -1.01 -14.72 -21.27
CA PHE A 465 -0.98 -15.79 -20.27
C PHE A 465 0.44 -16.29 -19.95
N GLN A 466 1.34 -16.38 -20.93
CA GLN A 466 2.69 -16.93 -20.69
C GLN A 466 3.46 -16.13 -19.63
N PRO A 467 3.51 -14.78 -19.67
CA PRO A 467 4.12 -14.00 -18.62
C PRO A 467 3.44 -14.15 -17.25
N LEU A 468 2.08 -14.22 -17.23
CA LEU A 468 1.32 -14.37 -16.01
C LEU A 468 1.52 -15.75 -15.37
N LEU A 469 1.57 -16.82 -16.17
CA LEU A 469 1.87 -18.19 -15.70
C LEU A 469 3.28 -18.28 -15.10
N SER A 470 4.27 -17.70 -15.78
CA SER A 470 5.65 -17.65 -15.29
C SER A 470 5.73 -16.86 -13.96
N LEU A 471 5.09 -15.71 -13.88
CA LEU A 471 5.04 -14.91 -12.67
C LEU A 471 4.34 -15.65 -11.52
N ALA A 472 3.18 -16.26 -11.78
CA ALA A 472 2.46 -17.01 -10.75
C ALA A 472 3.31 -18.16 -10.18
N THR A 473 4.01 -18.89 -11.04
CA THR A 473 4.92 -19.97 -10.62
C THR A 473 6.08 -19.43 -9.79
N SER A 474 6.68 -18.29 -10.20
CA SER A 474 7.77 -17.67 -9.44
C SER A 474 7.32 -17.13 -8.07
N LEU A 475 6.05 -16.76 -7.92
CA LEU A 475 5.44 -16.39 -6.64
C LEU A 475 5.04 -17.61 -5.78
N GLY A 476 5.32 -18.84 -6.23
CA GLY A 476 5.07 -20.07 -5.49
C GLY A 476 3.62 -20.58 -5.59
N PHE A 477 2.87 -20.22 -6.64
CA PHE A 477 1.63 -20.93 -6.97
C PHE A 477 1.97 -22.30 -7.56
N GLU A 478 1.29 -23.34 -7.06
CA GLU A 478 1.42 -24.68 -7.62
C GLU A 478 0.97 -24.73 -9.07
N ALA A 479 1.68 -25.50 -9.92
CA ALA A 479 1.39 -25.63 -11.34
C ALA A 479 1.49 -27.10 -11.77
N GLY A 480 0.94 -27.40 -12.97
CA GLY A 480 1.01 -28.73 -13.56
C GLY A 480 -0.13 -29.65 -13.13
N TRP A 481 -1.25 -29.11 -12.62
CA TRP A 481 -2.40 -29.91 -12.27
C TRP A 481 -2.99 -30.63 -13.49
N ASN A 482 -3.27 -31.92 -13.32
CA ASN A 482 -3.95 -32.76 -14.29
C ASN A 482 -5.18 -33.42 -13.67
N TYR A 483 -6.28 -33.48 -14.40
CA TYR A 483 -7.48 -34.16 -13.95
C TYR A 483 -7.27 -35.66 -13.98
N ALA A 484 -7.27 -36.29 -12.81
CA ALA A 484 -7.31 -37.73 -12.67
C ALA A 484 -8.78 -38.17 -12.51
N LYS A 485 -9.28 -38.94 -13.44
CA LYS A 485 -10.62 -39.58 -13.33
C LYS A 485 -10.57 -40.54 -12.14
N LYS A 486 -11.28 -40.20 -11.04
CA LYS A 486 -11.49 -41.15 -9.93
C LYS A 486 -12.38 -42.29 -10.33
#